data_397a96e0fe3a76ab2502470f4d980cb7
#
_entry.id   397a96e0fe3a76ab2502470f4d980cb7
#
_cell.length_a   1.000
_cell.length_b   1.000
_cell.length_c   1.000
_cell.angle_alpha   90.00
_cell.angle_beta   90.00
_cell.angle_gamma   90.00
#
_symmetry.space_group_name_H-M   'P 1'
#
loop_
_entity.id
_entity.type
_entity.pdbx_description
1 polymer ?
#
loop_
_entity_poly.entity_id
_entity_poly.type
_entity_poly.pdbx_seq_one_letter_code
_entity_poly.pdbx_strand_id
1 'polypeptide(L)'
;MRNVKLDYPFAELHGAVQKKGAINRQKKFRDANGKIIREGKQELYDLANPRDFKRHPQTPAERAHHERFRDASNRAIAIIHAADESTHPSPELLEELSIWQARFNAQLISTKGSQPDSEAPIDAKTGQGKRYVQLHAFIRAILYTRLKRQQQQH
;
A
#
# COMPACT_ATOMS: atom_id res chain seq x y z
N MET A 1 22.39 10.27 -11.49
CA MET A 1 21.27 10.09 -12.45
C MET A 1 21.71 10.64 -13.80
N ARG A 2 21.57 9.85 -14.83
CA ARG A 2 21.80 10.31 -16.20
C ARG A 2 20.49 10.82 -16.79
N ASN A 3 20.40 12.11 -17.07
CA ASN A 3 19.26 12.68 -17.78
C ASN A 3 19.55 12.62 -19.27
N VAL A 4 18.76 11.89 -20.00
CA VAL A 4 18.83 11.82 -21.46
C VAL A 4 17.67 12.62 -22.01
N LYS A 5 17.95 13.63 -22.82
CA LYS A 5 16.92 14.35 -23.58
C LYS A 5 16.46 13.46 -24.74
N LEU A 6 15.16 13.31 -24.85
CA LEU A 6 14.56 12.59 -25.97
C LEU A 6 14.23 13.58 -27.08
N ASP A 7 14.73 13.28 -28.26
CA ASP A 7 14.38 13.99 -29.47
C ASP A 7 13.22 13.31 -30.20
N TYR A 8 12.54 14.05 -31.08
CA TYR A 8 11.52 13.46 -31.95
C TYR A 8 12.11 12.24 -32.71
N PRO A 9 11.43 11.09 -32.82
CA PRO A 9 10.00 10.85 -32.53
C PRO A 9 9.68 10.38 -31.10
N PHE A 10 10.60 10.41 -30.18
CA PHE A 10 10.43 9.86 -28.82
C PHE A 10 9.82 10.85 -27.82
N ALA A 11 9.43 12.03 -28.29
CA ALA A 11 8.92 13.11 -27.44
C ALA A 11 7.64 12.76 -26.66
N GLU A 12 6.89 11.74 -27.07
CA GLU A 12 5.61 11.35 -26.45
C GLU A 12 5.67 10.02 -25.70
N LEU A 13 6.87 9.44 -25.52
CA LEU A 13 7.00 8.19 -24.77
C LEU A 13 6.76 8.41 -23.27
N HIS A 14 5.88 7.60 -22.70
CA HIS A 14 5.57 7.59 -21.28
C HIS A 14 5.77 6.18 -20.67
N GLY A 15 6.20 6.14 -19.40
CA GLY A 15 6.38 4.88 -18.68
C GLY A 15 7.77 4.27 -18.80
N ALA A 16 7.87 2.97 -18.55
CA ALA A 16 9.14 2.24 -18.59
C ALA A 16 9.56 1.99 -20.04
N VAL A 17 10.69 2.53 -20.44
CA VAL A 17 11.19 2.48 -21.83
C VAL A 17 12.20 1.35 -22.04
N GLN A 18 12.80 0.84 -20.98
CA GLN A 18 13.80 -0.23 -21.03
C GLN A 18 13.57 -1.28 -19.94
N LYS A 19 13.96 -2.54 -20.21
CA LYS A 19 13.92 -3.64 -19.23
C LYS A 19 14.75 -3.38 -17.97
N LYS A 20 15.66 -2.41 -17.98
CA LYS A 20 16.51 -2.00 -16.86
C LYS A 20 15.89 -0.89 -16.00
N GLY A 21 14.63 -0.54 -16.21
CA GLY A 21 13.91 0.37 -15.33
C GLY A 21 14.11 1.85 -15.60
N ALA A 22 14.47 2.24 -16.83
CA ALA A 22 14.43 3.65 -17.21
C ALA A 22 12.99 4.16 -17.31
N ILE A 23 12.72 5.35 -16.83
CA ILE A 23 11.42 5.99 -16.90
C ILE A 23 11.52 7.27 -17.71
N ASN A 24 10.61 7.39 -18.67
CA ASN A 24 10.37 8.65 -19.35
C ASN A 24 9.38 9.50 -18.55
N ARG A 25 9.80 10.68 -18.13
CA ARG A 25 8.97 11.63 -17.39
C ARG A 25 8.92 12.97 -18.10
N GLN A 26 7.71 13.50 -18.23
CA GLN A 26 7.47 14.88 -18.60
C GLN A 26 6.86 15.64 -17.43
N LYS A 27 7.52 16.71 -17.01
CA LYS A 27 7.04 17.57 -15.95
C LYS A 27 5.88 18.42 -16.47
N LYS A 28 4.69 18.27 -15.89
CA LYS A 28 3.50 19.05 -16.23
C LYS A 28 3.21 20.03 -15.10
N PHE A 29 3.16 21.31 -15.45
CA PHE A 29 2.80 22.38 -14.52
C PHE A 29 1.30 22.65 -14.63
N ARG A 30 0.60 22.65 -13.51
CA ARG A 30 -0.85 22.80 -13.43
C ARG A 30 -1.20 24.08 -12.68
N ASP A 31 -2.31 24.70 -13.03
CA ASP A 31 -2.93 25.79 -12.27
C ASP A 31 -3.68 25.26 -11.03
N ALA A 32 -4.26 26.17 -10.26
CA ALA A 32 -5.05 25.84 -9.06
C ALA A 32 -6.27 24.95 -9.37
N ASN A 33 -6.76 24.94 -10.61
CA ASN A 33 -7.89 24.14 -11.07
C ASN A 33 -7.46 22.80 -11.67
N GLY A 34 -6.16 22.47 -11.61
CA GLY A 34 -5.61 21.22 -12.14
C GLY A 34 -5.37 21.20 -13.66
N LYS A 35 -5.65 22.30 -14.38
CA LYS A 35 -5.41 22.42 -15.83
C LYS A 35 -3.92 22.57 -16.11
N ILE A 36 -3.42 21.85 -17.13
CA ILE A 36 -2.02 21.95 -17.55
C ILE A 36 -1.81 23.30 -18.23
N ILE A 37 -0.96 24.15 -17.64
CA ILE A 37 -0.60 25.49 -18.16
C ILE A 37 0.72 25.49 -18.91
N ARG A 38 1.59 24.53 -18.62
CA ARG A 38 2.89 24.39 -19.28
C ARG A 38 3.37 22.94 -19.18
N GLU A 39 3.95 22.45 -20.25
CA GLU A 39 4.68 21.18 -20.25
C GLU A 39 6.18 21.44 -20.22
N GLY A 40 6.88 20.74 -19.36
CA GLY A 40 8.34 20.79 -19.30
C GLY A 40 8.97 19.88 -20.35
N LYS A 41 10.29 19.88 -20.37
CA LYS A 41 11.04 18.97 -21.24
C LYS A 41 10.80 17.53 -20.82
N GLN A 42 10.76 16.65 -21.79
CA GLN A 42 10.71 15.22 -21.60
C GLN A 42 12.14 14.73 -21.29
N GLU A 43 12.27 13.94 -20.25
CA GLU A 43 13.56 13.44 -19.77
C GLU A 43 13.45 11.95 -19.46
N LEU A 44 14.48 11.21 -19.86
CA LEU A 44 14.64 9.82 -19.49
C LEU A 44 15.47 9.72 -18.21
N TYR A 45 14.94 9.06 -17.19
CA TYR A 45 15.64 8.83 -15.94
C TYR A 45 15.97 7.35 -15.79
N ASP A 46 17.22 7.05 -15.50
CA ASP A 46 17.59 5.71 -15.06
C ASP A 46 17.06 5.49 -13.64
N LEU A 47 16.28 4.46 -13.47
CA LEU A 47 15.92 4.01 -12.12
C LEU A 47 17.15 3.43 -11.43
N ALA A 48 17.21 3.59 -10.11
CA ALA A 48 18.15 2.84 -9.31
C ALA A 48 18.00 1.35 -9.63
N ASN A 49 19.12 0.65 -9.82
CA ASN A 49 19.10 -0.78 -10.10
C ASN A 49 18.26 -1.51 -9.06
N PRO A 50 17.31 -2.36 -9.48
CA PRO A 50 16.56 -3.16 -8.53
C PRO A 50 17.55 -4.01 -7.73
N ARG A 51 17.23 -4.22 -6.45
CA ARG A 51 18.07 -5.05 -5.56
C ARG A 51 18.32 -6.41 -6.19
N ASP A 52 19.57 -6.75 -6.36
CA ASP A 52 20.00 -8.08 -6.80
C ASP A 52 19.94 -9.04 -5.59
N PHE A 53 18.87 -9.83 -5.51
CA PHE A 53 18.67 -10.78 -4.42
C PHE A 53 19.66 -11.95 -4.40
N LYS A 54 20.43 -12.16 -5.48
CA LYS A 54 21.52 -13.14 -5.47
C LYS A 54 22.75 -12.61 -4.73
N ARG A 55 23.07 -11.32 -4.94
CA ARG A 55 24.18 -10.63 -4.27
C ARG A 55 23.80 -10.10 -2.88
N HIS A 56 22.55 -9.68 -2.74
CA HIS A 56 22.02 -9.10 -1.52
C HIS A 56 20.76 -9.86 -1.11
N PRO A 57 20.88 -11.08 -0.54
CA PRO A 57 19.73 -11.87 -0.10
C PRO A 57 18.94 -11.13 0.97
N GLN A 58 17.68 -11.47 1.08
CA GLN A 58 16.84 -10.92 2.15
C GLN A 58 17.39 -11.29 3.53
N THR A 59 17.45 -10.32 4.40
CA THR A 59 17.79 -10.57 5.81
C THR A 59 16.70 -11.39 6.49
N PRO A 60 17.01 -12.11 7.60
CA PRO A 60 15.99 -12.80 8.39
C PRO A 60 14.83 -11.88 8.82
N ALA A 61 15.14 -10.63 9.20
CA ALA A 61 14.14 -9.64 9.58
C ALA A 61 13.21 -9.25 8.42
N GLU A 62 13.76 -9.07 7.21
CA GLU A 62 12.97 -8.82 6.01
C GLU A 62 12.07 -10.00 5.65
N ARG A 63 12.58 -11.23 5.73
CA ARG A 63 11.78 -12.44 5.50
C ARG A 63 10.62 -12.53 6.49
N ALA A 64 10.89 -12.37 7.76
CA ALA A 64 9.86 -12.39 8.80
C ALA A 64 8.81 -11.26 8.60
N HIS A 65 9.24 -10.08 8.14
CA HIS A 65 8.31 -9.00 7.78
C HIS A 65 7.41 -9.38 6.61
N HIS A 66 7.98 -9.96 5.54
CA HIS A 66 7.21 -10.38 4.37
C HIS A 66 6.22 -11.51 4.70
N GLU A 67 6.62 -12.47 5.52
CA GLU A 67 5.74 -13.55 5.99
C GLU A 67 4.56 -13.00 6.78
N ARG A 68 4.80 -12.18 7.80
CA ARG A 68 3.72 -11.53 8.56
C ARG A 68 2.77 -10.72 7.67
N PHE A 69 3.33 -9.97 6.73
CA PHE A 69 2.52 -9.18 5.81
C PHE A 69 1.65 -10.05 4.92
N ARG A 70 2.20 -11.14 4.39
CA ARG A 70 1.48 -12.13 3.58
C ARG A 70 0.36 -12.79 4.38
N ASP A 71 0.66 -13.26 5.59
CA ASP A 71 -0.31 -13.95 6.44
C ASP A 71 -1.45 -13.01 6.86
N ALA A 72 -1.14 -11.78 7.25
CA ALA A 72 -2.15 -10.76 7.56
C ALA A 72 -3.00 -10.43 6.33
N SER A 73 -2.41 -10.35 5.14
CA SER A 73 -3.13 -10.08 3.89
C SER A 73 -4.05 -11.22 3.51
N ASN A 74 -3.56 -12.46 3.58
CA ASN A 74 -4.35 -13.65 3.25
C ASN A 74 -5.54 -13.79 4.21
N ARG A 75 -5.34 -13.56 5.50
CA ARG A 75 -6.43 -13.60 6.49
C ARG A 75 -7.45 -12.48 6.25
N ALA A 76 -7.00 -11.26 5.96
CA ALA A 76 -7.89 -10.14 5.63
C ALA A 76 -8.74 -10.43 4.39
N ILE A 77 -8.14 -11.02 3.36
CA ILE A 77 -8.86 -11.43 2.14
C ILE A 77 -9.90 -12.50 2.48
N ALA A 78 -9.54 -13.53 3.23
CA ALA A 78 -10.47 -14.60 3.63
C ALA A 78 -11.69 -14.04 4.40
N ILE A 79 -11.48 -13.09 5.31
CA ILE A 79 -12.55 -12.45 6.08
C ILE A 79 -13.48 -11.65 5.14
N ILE A 80 -12.92 -10.85 4.24
CA ILE A 80 -13.72 -9.99 3.35
C ILE A 80 -14.53 -10.81 2.36
N HIS A 81 -13.95 -11.87 1.82
CA HIS A 81 -14.64 -12.77 0.91
C HIS A 81 -15.54 -13.79 1.61
N ALA A 82 -15.69 -13.72 2.93
CA ALA A 82 -16.57 -14.59 3.70
C ALA A 82 -18.04 -14.50 3.26
N ALA A 83 -18.44 -13.35 2.69
CA ALA A 83 -19.78 -13.11 2.18
C ALA A 83 -19.92 -13.40 0.68
N ASP A 84 -18.87 -13.90 0.00
CA ASP A 84 -18.91 -14.23 -1.41
C ASP A 84 -19.75 -15.50 -1.63
N GLU A 85 -20.82 -15.39 -2.43
CA GLU A 85 -21.75 -16.48 -2.72
C GLU A 85 -21.09 -17.66 -3.45
N SER A 86 -19.95 -17.44 -4.11
CA SER A 86 -19.19 -18.49 -4.80
C SER A 86 -18.44 -19.43 -3.85
N THR A 87 -18.20 -19.01 -2.64
CA THR A 87 -17.60 -19.80 -1.55
C THR A 87 -18.65 -19.99 -0.46
N HIS A 88 -18.92 -21.23 -0.05
CA HIS A 88 -19.80 -21.50 1.10
C HIS A 88 -19.15 -20.89 2.36
N PRO A 89 -19.58 -19.71 2.83
CA PRO A 89 -18.91 -19.04 3.93
C PRO A 89 -19.14 -19.79 5.22
N SER A 90 -18.09 -19.96 6.03
CA SER A 90 -18.28 -20.45 7.39
C SER A 90 -19.03 -19.39 8.22
N PRO A 91 -19.98 -19.77 9.07
CA PRO A 91 -20.67 -18.85 9.96
C PRO A 91 -19.70 -18.01 10.81
N GLU A 92 -18.58 -18.61 11.23
CA GLU A 92 -17.52 -17.96 11.99
C GLU A 92 -16.86 -16.79 11.24
N LEU A 93 -16.58 -16.96 9.94
CA LEU A 93 -16.01 -15.91 9.12
C LEU A 93 -17.00 -14.75 8.87
N LEU A 94 -18.29 -15.05 8.75
CA LEU A 94 -19.33 -14.01 8.62
C LEU A 94 -19.46 -13.19 9.90
N GLU A 95 -19.43 -13.85 11.06
CA GLU A 95 -19.45 -13.16 12.35
C GLU A 95 -18.19 -12.28 12.50
N GLU A 96 -17.02 -12.84 12.18
CA GLU A 96 -15.76 -12.09 12.20
C GLU A 96 -15.82 -10.87 11.26
N LEU A 97 -16.36 -11.01 10.05
CA LEU A 97 -16.54 -9.90 9.11
C LEU A 97 -17.42 -8.80 9.70
N SER A 98 -18.52 -9.16 10.35
CA SER A 98 -19.43 -8.18 10.97
C SER A 98 -18.73 -7.37 12.07
N ILE A 99 -17.93 -8.02 12.90
CA ILE A 99 -17.11 -7.37 13.93
C ILE A 99 -16.10 -6.39 13.31
N TRP A 100 -15.41 -6.81 12.26
CA TRP A 100 -14.45 -5.96 11.59
C TRP A 100 -15.11 -4.76 10.89
N GLN A 101 -16.29 -4.94 10.30
CA GLN A 101 -17.05 -3.85 9.70
C GLN A 101 -17.50 -2.82 10.75
N ALA A 102 -17.99 -3.27 11.91
CA ALA A 102 -18.36 -2.40 13.01
C ALA A 102 -17.17 -1.56 13.51
N ARG A 103 -16.02 -2.20 13.73
CA ARG A 103 -14.78 -1.52 14.14
C ARG A 103 -14.29 -0.54 13.08
N PHE A 104 -14.34 -0.93 11.81
CA PHE A 104 -13.94 -0.06 10.69
C PHE A 104 -14.83 1.17 10.61
N ASN A 105 -16.15 1.03 10.72
CA ASN A 105 -17.09 2.13 10.68
C ASN A 105 -16.90 3.11 11.86
N ALA A 106 -16.54 2.61 13.02
CA ALA A 106 -16.29 3.44 14.21
C ALA A 106 -15.07 4.37 14.04
N GLN A 107 -14.06 3.99 13.23
CA GLN A 107 -12.87 4.80 12.99
C GLN A 107 -12.95 5.71 11.77
N LEU A 108 -14.02 5.65 10.94
CA LEU A 108 -14.17 6.50 9.75
C LEU A 108 -14.26 7.97 10.14
N ILE A 109 -13.50 8.81 9.44
CA ILE A 109 -13.45 10.27 9.68
C ILE A 109 -14.82 10.93 9.47
N SER A 110 -15.63 10.38 8.56
CA SER A 110 -16.99 10.85 8.27
C SER A 110 -17.97 10.63 9.43
N THR A 111 -17.64 9.75 10.38
CA THR A 111 -18.47 9.46 11.54
C THR A 111 -18.20 10.47 12.64
N LYS A 112 -19.23 11.22 13.07
CA LYS A 112 -19.10 12.22 14.15
C LYS A 112 -18.59 11.55 15.43
N GLY A 113 -17.55 12.12 16.03
CA GLY A 113 -16.93 11.57 17.25
C GLY A 113 -16.06 10.35 17.03
N SER A 114 -15.77 9.97 15.78
CA SER A 114 -14.94 8.81 15.47
C SER A 114 -13.53 8.95 16.05
N GLN A 115 -13.01 7.84 16.58
CA GLN A 115 -11.64 7.74 17.10
C GLN A 115 -10.87 6.68 16.33
N PRO A 116 -9.51 6.79 16.23
CA PRO A 116 -8.70 5.70 15.73
C PRO A 116 -8.96 4.42 16.52
N ASP A 117 -8.90 3.28 15.86
CA ASP A 117 -9.02 1.99 16.56
C ASP A 117 -7.85 1.81 17.54
N SER A 118 -8.12 1.23 18.71
CA SER A 118 -7.14 1.05 19.79
C SER A 118 -5.94 0.17 19.41
N GLU A 119 -6.12 -0.74 18.47
CA GLU A 119 -5.06 -1.62 17.96
C GLU A 119 -4.41 -1.10 16.68
N ALA A 120 -4.89 0.03 16.15
CA ALA A 120 -4.30 0.62 14.95
C ALA A 120 -2.84 1.00 15.19
N PRO A 121 -1.94 0.76 14.21
CA PRO A 121 -0.56 1.19 14.32
C PRO A 121 -0.50 2.71 14.44
N ILE A 122 0.44 3.19 15.26
CA ILE A 122 0.66 4.62 15.47
C ILE A 122 1.34 5.22 14.23
N ASP A 123 0.85 6.34 13.78
CA ASP A 123 1.51 7.14 12.74
C ASP A 123 2.68 7.89 13.37
N ALA A 124 3.89 7.62 12.87
CA ALA A 124 5.12 8.24 13.38
C ALA A 124 5.16 9.78 13.23
N LYS A 125 4.36 10.35 12.30
CA LYS A 125 4.32 11.79 12.07
C LYS A 125 3.36 12.51 13.02
N THR A 126 2.22 11.89 13.31
CA THR A 126 1.16 12.52 14.12
C THR A 126 1.13 12.03 15.56
N GLY A 127 1.78 10.90 15.85
CA GLY A 127 1.71 10.24 17.16
C GLY A 127 0.35 9.63 17.50
N GLN A 128 -0.60 9.65 16.55
CA GLN A 128 -1.95 9.14 16.72
C GLN A 128 -2.13 7.80 16.00
N GLY A 129 -3.13 7.04 16.39
CA GLY A 129 -3.52 5.81 15.67
C GLY A 129 -3.89 6.11 14.22
N LYS A 130 -3.40 5.30 13.29
CA LYS A 130 -3.72 5.43 11.86
C LYS A 130 -5.20 5.15 11.61
N ARG A 131 -5.80 5.96 10.73
CA ARG A 131 -7.15 5.74 10.22
C ARG A 131 -7.10 5.21 8.79
N TYR A 132 -8.05 4.38 8.45
CA TYR A 132 -8.10 3.69 7.16
C TYR A 132 -9.39 4.02 6.43
N VAL A 133 -9.28 4.16 5.10
CA VAL A 133 -10.42 4.40 4.19
C VAL A 133 -10.90 3.12 3.50
N GLN A 134 -10.15 2.02 3.64
CA GLN A 134 -10.48 0.73 3.06
C GLN A 134 -10.48 -0.36 4.13
N LEU A 135 -11.56 -1.15 4.18
CA LEU A 135 -11.72 -2.24 5.14
C LEU A 135 -10.56 -3.25 5.09
N HIS A 136 -10.15 -3.66 3.89
CA HIS A 136 -9.02 -4.58 3.72
C HIS A 136 -7.73 -4.05 4.35
N ALA A 137 -7.39 -2.78 4.10
CA ALA A 137 -6.20 -2.16 4.64
C ALA A 137 -6.25 -2.06 6.18
N PHE A 138 -7.43 -1.77 6.72
CA PHE A 138 -7.68 -1.73 8.15
C PHE A 138 -7.45 -3.10 8.82
N ILE A 139 -8.14 -4.14 8.34
CA ILE A 139 -8.01 -5.49 8.90
C ILE A 139 -6.55 -5.96 8.83
N ARG A 140 -5.92 -5.85 7.65
CA ARG A 140 -4.52 -6.25 7.44
C ARG A 140 -3.56 -5.54 8.39
N ALA A 141 -3.73 -4.24 8.60
CA ALA A 141 -2.84 -3.47 9.47
C ALA A 141 -2.92 -3.92 10.94
N ILE A 142 -4.12 -4.19 11.44
CA ILE A 142 -4.31 -4.67 12.80
C ILE A 142 -3.78 -6.10 12.95
N LEU A 143 -4.11 -7.00 12.04
CA LEU A 143 -3.60 -8.37 12.04
C LEU A 143 -2.07 -8.41 11.99
N TYR A 144 -1.45 -7.60 11.14
CA TYR A 144 0.01 -7.47 11.08
C TYR A 144 0.59 -7.02 12.43
N THR A 145 -0.04 -6.04 13.08
CA THR A 145 0.40 -5.53 14.38
C THR A 145 0.30 -6.61 15.47
N ARG A 146 -0.76 -7.41 15.46
CA ARG A 146 -0.93 -8.56 16.38
C ARG A 146 0.18 -9.59 16.17
N LEU A 147 0.43 -10.02 14.94
CA LEU A 147 1.49 -10.98 14.61
C LEU A 147 2.87 -10.47 15.01
N LYS A 148 3.14 -9.17 14.82
CA LYS A 148 4.40 -8.56 15.26
C LYS A 148 4.57 -8.61 16.77
N ARG A 149 3.51 -8.32 17.55
CA ARG A 149 3.55 -8.37 19.02
C ARG A 149 3.76 -9.78 19.54
N GLN A 150 3.10 -10.77 18.95
CA GLN A 150 3.27 -12.19 19.34
C GLN A 150 4.72 -12.67 19.18
N GLN A 151 5.39 -12.29 18.10
CA GLN A 151 6.80 -12.67 17.89
C GLN A 151 7.80 -11.96 18.81
N GLN A 152 7.41 -10.84 19.42
CA GLN A 152 8.27 -10.13 20.38
C GLN A 152 8.17 -10.69 21.81
N GLN A 153 7.19 -11.57 22.07
CA GLN A 153 6.95 -12.18 23.37
C GLN A 153 7.60 -13.56 23.51
N HIS A 154 8.17 -14.07 22.42
CA HIS A 154 8.96 -15.31 22.36
C HIS A 154 10.43 -15.02 22.08
#